data_39bbe7d021f9485c049b996d4995fba8
#
_entry.id   39bbe7d021f9485c049b996d4995fba8
#
_cell.length_a   1.000
_cell.length_b   1.000
_cell.length_c   1.000
_cell.angle_alpha   90.00
_cell.angle_beta   90.00
_cell.angle_gamma   90.00
#
_symmetry.space_group_name_H-M   'P 1'
#
loop_
_entity.id
_entity.type
_entity.pdbx_description
1 polymer ?
#
loop_
_entity_poly.entity_id
_entity_poly.type
_entity_poly.pdbx_seq_one_letter_code
_entity_poly.pdbx_strand_id
1 'polypeptide(L)'
;MAMDELNKGLNISVHGTIADEALRSFRKQAADWQIALPSVRPLVLDFGLGQFNQIGLIEFWIANEAAAGYCGKYLFVFDGQSCPRHHHRTKHETFFLIRGRLEVSYGDKNLILNEGDRLPISPNVPHGFRGIGPSLLLELSMPCQIDDNFFEDTRIPIGGNYKKPQ
;
A
#
# COMPACT_ATOMS: atom_id res chain seq x y z
N MET A 1 -19.66 -5.91 0.58
CA MET A 1 -18.81 -5.13 -0.36
C MET A 1 -17.41 -4.83 0.20
N ALA A 2 -17.25 -4.25 1.40
CA ALA A 2 -15.90 -3.98 1.96
C ALA A 2 -15.06 -5.25 2.20
N MET A 3 -15.67 -6.31 2.68
CA MET A 3 -15.02 -7.63 2.86
C MET A 3 -14.60 -8.28 1.53
N ASP A 4 -15.27 -7.98 0.44
CA ASP A 4 -14.97 -8.54 -0.88
C ASP A 4 -13.67 -7.93 -1.44
N GLU A 5 -13.48 -6.62 -1.32
CA GLU A 5 -12.24 -5.96 -1.75
C GLU A 5 -11.02 -6.41 -0.94
N LEU A 6 -11.16 -6.55 0.39
CA LEU A 6 -10.11 -7.09 1.24
C LEU A 6 -9.74 -8.53 0.83
N ASN A 7 -10.72 -9.37 0.52
CA ASN A 7 -10.49 -10.74 0.08
C ASN A 7 -9.72 -10.81 -1.24
N LYS A 8 -9.94 -9.89 -2.18
CA LYS A 8 -9.14 -9.80 -3.40
C LYS A 8 -7.66 -9.60 -3.08
N GLY A 9 -7.34 -8.71 -2.13
CA GLY A 9 -5.97 -8.51 -1.64
C GLY A 9 -5.42 -9.75 -0.92
N LEU A 10 -6.20 -10.38 -0.06
CA LEU A 10 -5.81 -11.59 0.67
C LEU A 10 -5.49 -12.76 -0.27
N ASN A 11 -6.16 -12.86 -1.42
CA ASN A 11 -5.93 -13.92 -2.40
C ASN A 11 -4.56 -13.87 -3.07
N ILE A 12 -3.91 -12.70 -3.08
CA ILE A 12 -2.55 -12.50 -3.60
C ILE A 12 -1.53 -12.16 -2.49
N SER A 13 -1.92 -12.29 -1.23
CA SER A 13 -1.01 -12.06 -0.10
C SER A 13 0.07 -13.12 -0.03
N VAL A 14 1.24 -12.69 0.42
CA VAL A 14 2.32 -13.59 0.80
C VAL A 14 1.95 -14.33 2.09
N HIS A 15 2.24 -15.62 2.15
CA HIS A 15 1.99 -16.48 3.29
C HIS A 15 3.26 -17.20 3.74
N GLY A 16 3.17 -17.90 4.90
CA GLY A 16 4.25 -18.72 5.44
C GLY A 16 5.42 -17.90 5.98
N THR A 17 6.62 -18.46 5.94
CA THR A 17 7.80 -17.92 6.61
C THR A 17 8.12 -16.47 6.24
N ILE A 18 8.01 -16.11 4.97
CA ILE A 18 8.29 -14.74 4.49
C ILE A 18 7.32 -13.74 5.15
N ALA A 19 6.03 -14.07 5.17
CA ALA A 19 5.03 -13.21 5.80
C ALA A 19 5.24 -13.12 7.32
N ASP A 20 5.53 -14.23 7.97
CA ASP A 20 5.74 -14.27 9.41
C ASP A 20 6.97 -13.46 9.85
N GLU A 21 8.06 -13.55 9.11
CA GLU A 21 9.28 -12.77 9.34
C GLU A 21 9.05 -11.28 9.08
N ALA A 22 8.37 -10.93 7.99
CA ALA A 22 8.03 -9.56 7.66
C ALA A 22 7.15 -8.92 8.76
N LEU A 23 6.11 -9.61 9.21
CA LEU A 23 5.24 -9.13 10.26
C LEU A 23 5.94 -9.01 11.61
N ARG A 24 6.84 -9.95 11.94
CA ARG A 24 7.65 -9.87 13.16
C ARG A 24 8.56 -8.64 13.13
N SER A 25 9.26 -8.43 12.03
CA SER A 25 10.16 -7.28 11.84
C SER A 25 9.40 -5.96 11.90
N PHE A 26 8.25 -5.89 11.24
CA PHE A 26 7.41 -4.69 11.29
C PHE A 26 6.87 -4.41 12.69
N ARG A 27 6.37 -5.43 13.41
CA ARG A 27 5.89 -5.25 14.79
C ARG A 27 6.98 -4.73 15.71
N LYS A 28 8.21 -5.24 15.56
CA LYS A 28 9.36 -4.71 16.29
C LYS A 28 9.60 -3.24 15.96
N GLN A 29 9.62 -2.88 14.68
CA GLN A 29 9.80 -1.49 14.25
C GLN A 29 8.70 -0.56 14.78
N ALA A 30 7.44 -0.99 14.73
CA ALA A 30 6.32 -0.24 15.28
C ALA A 30 6.43 -0.02 16.80
N ALA A 31 6.90 -1.04 17.54
CA ALA A 31 7.17 -0.92 18.96
C ALA A 31 8.31 0.06 19.26
N ASP A 32 9.40 0.01 18.51
CA ASP A 32 10.52 0.96 18.60
C ASP A 32 10.07 2.40 18.34
N TRP A 33 9.09 2.58 17.45
CA TRP A 33 8.46 3.87 17.17
C TRP A 33 7.35 4.27 18.15
N GLN A 34 6.99 3.40 19.07
CA GLN A 34 5.87 3.58 20.02
C GLN A 34 4.52 3.81 19.29
N ILE A 35 4.31 3.12 18.19
CA ILE A 35 3.07 3.19 17.42
C ILE A 35 2.20 1.98 17.71
N ALA A 36 0.94 2.25 18.08
CA ALA A 36 -0.08 1.21 18.19
C ALA A 36 -0.52 0.75 16.79
N LEU A 37 -0.55 -0.56 16.59
CA LEU A 37 -1.04 -1.15 15.34
C LEU A 37 -2.56 -1.38 15.40
N PRO A 38 -3.24 -1.21 14.26
CA PRO A 38 -4.67 -1.53 14.17
C PRO A 38 -4.95 -2.99 14.49
N SER A 39 -6.06 -3.25 15.21
CA SER A 39 -6.52 -4.61 15.54
C SER A 39 -7.28 -5.23 14.37
N VAL A 40 -6.65 -5.26 13.18
CA VAL A 40 -7.18 -5.85 11.96
C VAL A 40 -6.14 -6.80 11.35
N ARG A 41 -6.60 -7.70 10.48
CA ARG A 41 -5.68 -8.62 9.79
C ARG A 41 -4.78 -7.85 8.82
N PRO A 42 -3.45 -7.95 8.95
CA PRO A 42 -2.53 -7.35 7.98
C PRO A 42 -2.51 -8.14 6.66
N LEU A 43 -2.24 -7.42 5.57
CA LEU A 43 -1.88 -7.99 4.29
C LEU A 43 -0.38 -7.81 4.07
N VAL A 44 0.32 -8.88 3.75
CA VAL A 44 1.72 -8.85 3.31
C VAL A 44 1.69 -9.04 1.80
N LEU A 45 1.97 -8.00 1.04
CA LEU A 45 1.80 -7.99 -0.41
C LEU A 45 3.15 -7.91 -1.13
N ASP A 46 3.34 -8.76 -2.12
CA ASP A 46 4.37 -8.66 -3.15
C ASP A 46 3.77 -8.42 -4.54
N PHE A 47 2.49 -8.07 -4.57
CA PHE A 47 1.71 -7.83 -5.78
C PHE A 47 1.69 -9.03 -6.74
N GLY A 48 1.89 -10.25 -6.23
CA GLY A 48 1.94 -11.48 -7.02
C GLY A 48 3.23 -11.67 -7.82
N LEU A 49 4.28 -10.90 -7.54
CA LEU A 49 5.54 -10.92 -8.28
C LEU A 49 6.60 -11.86 -7.68
N GLY A 50 6.40 -12.36 -6.47
CA GLY A 50 7.36 -13.25 -5.79
C GLY A 50 8.66 -12.54 -5.35
N GLN A 51 8.65 -11.22 -5.21
CA GLN A 51 9.82 -10.38 -4.93
C GLN A 51 9.60 -9.45 -3.73
N PHE A 52 8.99 -9.96 -2.66
CA PHE A 52 8.55 -9.16 -1.52
C PHE A 52 9.62 -8.20 -0.98
N ASN A 53 10.88 -8.61 -0.90
CA ASN A 53 11.94 -7.76 -0.36
C ASN A 53 12.28 -6.54 -1.23
N GLN A 54 11.86 -6.53 -2.48
CA GLN A 54 12.12 -5.44 -3.43
C GLN A 54 10.83 -4.69 -3.77
N ILE A 55 9.77 -5.44 -4.07
CA ILE A 55 8.46 -4.92 -4.47
C ILE A 55 7.44 -5.51 -3.53
N GLY A 56 6.89 -4.68 -2.67
CA GLY A 56 5.92 -5.12 -1.68
C GLY A 56 5.67 -4.09 -0.61
N LEU A 57 4.74 -4.42 0.27
CA LEU A 57 4.42 -3.63 1.46
C LEU A 57 3.59 -4.46 2.44
N ILE A 58 3.41 -3.92 3.64
CA ILE A 58 2.44 -4.43 4.62
C ILE A 58 1.32 -3.41 4.76
N GLU A 59 0.07 -3.86 4.55
CA GLU A 59 -1.12 -3.03 4.69
C GLU A 59 -1.96 -3.43 5.88
N PHE A 60 -2.50 -2.43 6.57
CA PHE A 60 -3.59 -2.58 7.52
C PHE A 60 -4.78 -1.75 7.06
N TRP A 61 -5.84 -2.40 6.66
CA TRP A 61 -7.08 -1.73 6.30
C TRP A 61 -7.85 -1.37 7.57
N ILE A 62 -7.63 -0.14 8.05
CA ILE A 62 -8.29 0.37 9.26
C ILE A 62 -9.78 0.51 9.02
N ALA A 63 -10.14 1.01 7.85
CA ALA A 63 -11.51 1.14 7.39
C ALA A 63 -11.57 1.10 5.85
N ASN A 64 -12.64 0.53 5.30
CA ASN A 64 -13.04 0.68 3.91
C ASN A 64 -14.57 0.74 3.85
N GLU A 65 -15.10 1.92 4.19
CA GLU A 65 -16.52 2.17 4.40
C GLU A 65 -17.16 2.71 3.12
N ALA A 66 -17.44 1.81 2.17
CA ALA A 66 -17.92 2.18 0.84
C ALA A 66 -19.21 3.00 0.88
N ALA A 67 -20.16 2.65 1.75
CA ALA A 67 -21.42 3.39 1.88
C ALA A 67 -21.24 4.78 2.51
N ALA A 68 -20.23 4.95 3.34
CA ALA A 68 -19.90 6.22 3.98
C ALA A 68 -18.90 7.07 3.17
N GLY A 69 -18.28 6.47 2.15
CA GLY A 69 -17.44 7.19 1.20
C GLY A 69 -16.00 7.41 1.63
N TYR A 70 -15.45 6.59 2.54
CA TYR A 70 -14.04 6.76 2.98
C TYR A 70 -13.30 5.44 3.16
N CYS A 71 -11.98 5.54 3.11
CA CYS A 71 -11.03 4.48 3.41
C CYS A 71 -9.84 5.05 4.19
N GLY A 72 -9.28 4.24 5.08
CA GLY A 72 -8.05 4.55 5.79
C GLY A 72 -7.21 3.30 5.95
N LYS A 73 -5.91 3.41 5.64
CA LYS A 73 -4.97 2.31 5.73
C LYS A 73 -3.64 2.75 6.31
N TYR A 74 -3.00 1.87 7.08
CA TYR A 74 -1.55 1.93 7.27
C TYR A 74 -0.86 1.18 6.14
N LEU A 75 0.16 1.79 5.56
CA LEU A 75 1.04 1.20 4.56
C LEU A 75 2.48 1.29 5.07
N PHE A 76 3.12 0.14 5.20
CA PHE A 76 4.50 0.04 5.67
C PHE A 76 5.39 -0.57 4.60
N VAL A 77 6.56 0.03 4.40
CA VAL A 77 7.63 -0.50 3.57
C VAL A 77 8.93 -0.59 4.36
N PHE A 78 9.72 -1.62 4.07
CA PHE A 78 11.09 -1.75 4.56
C PHE A 78 12.04 -0.84 3.76
N ASP A 79 13.29 -0.74 4.22
CA ASP A 79 14.31 0.00 3.49
C ASP A 79 14.48 -0.53 2.06
N GLY A 80 14.42 0.37 1.09
CA GLY A 80 14.54 0.05 -0.33
C GLY A 80 13.35 -0.68 -0.96
N GLN A 81 12.34 -1.09 -0.19
CA GLN A 81 11.15 -1.75 -0.70
C GLN A 81 10.21 -0.74 -1.36
N SER A 82 9.58 -1.14 -2.47
CA SER A 82 8.76 -0.26 -3.28
C SER A 82 7.31 -0.73 -3.39
N CYS A 83 6.39 0.22 -3.30
CA CYS A 83 5.04 0.06 -3.83
C CYS A 83 5.06 0.35 -5.34
N PRO A 84 4.56 -0.56 -6.18
CA PRO A 84 4.58 -0.41 -7.63
C PRO A 84 3.84 0.84 -8.10
N ARG A 85 4.36 1.44 -9.17
CA ARG A 85 3.74 2.60 -9.80
C ARG A 85 2.39 2.23 -10.40
N HIS A 86 1.36 3.00 -10.04
CA HIS A 86 -0.02 2.80 -10.48
C HIS A 86 -0.79 4.12 -10.46
N HIS A 87 -1.99 4.11 -11.02
CA HIS A 87 -2.94 5.21 -10.88
C HIS A 87 -4.34 4.67 -10.56
N HIS A 88 -5.19 5.56 -10.09
CA HIS A 88 -6.61 5.32 -9.92
C HIS A 88 -7.40 6.20 -10.87
N ARG A 89 -8.51 5.72 -11.40
CA ARG A 89 -9.39 6.53 -12.25
C ARG A 89 -10.38 7.37 -11.47
N THR A 90 -10.82 6.84 -10.34
CA THR A 90 -11.86 7.48 -9.53
C THR A 90 -11.39 7.87 -8.13
N LYS A 91 -10.52 7.05 -7.51
CA LYS A 91 -10.10 7.27 -6.14
C LYS A 91 -9.19 8.49 -6.02
N HIS A 92 -9.60 9.43 -5.16
CA HIS A 92 -8.74 10.48 -4.62
C HIS A 92 -8.17 10.00 -3.29
N GLU A 93 -6.89 10.24 -3.03
CA GLU A 93 -6.24 9.83 -1.79
C GLU A 93 -5.23 10.88 -1.29
N THR A 94 -4.88 10.78 -0.03
CA THR A 94 -3.82 11.59 0.57
C THR A 94 -2.90 10.69 1.35
N PHE A 95 -1.61 10.75 1.07
CA PHE A 95 -0.57 10.14 1.89
C PHE A 95 -0.17 11.10 3.01
N PHE A 96 -0.08 10.59 4.22
CA PHE A 96 0.49 11.28 5.37
C PHE A 96 1.60 10.40 5.97
N LEU A 97 2.84 10.89 5.94
CA LEU A 97 3.97 10.13 6.45
C LEU A 97 4.05 10.24 7.98
N ILE A 98 3.83 9.10 8.65
CA ILE A 98 3.82 9.01 10.11
C ILE A 98 5.24 8.85 10.65
N ARG A 99 6.05 7.97 10.03
CA ARG A 99 7.43 7.67 10.41
C ARG A 99 8.28 7.34 9.20
N GLY A 100 9.55 7.69 9.30
CA GLY A 100 10.53 7.37 8.29
C GLY A 100 10.64 8.43 7.21
N ARG A 101 11.01 7.98 6.00
CA ARG A 101 11.25 8.83 4.85
C ARG A 101 10.93 8.07 3.58
N LEU A 102 10.24 8.71 2.65
CA LEU A 102 9.83 8.09 1.39
C LEU A 102 10.33 8.89 0.18
N GLU A 103 10.80 8.18 -0.82
CA GLU A 103 10.87 8.68 -2.18
C GLU A 103 9.53 8.35 -2.87
N VAL A 104 8.85 9.36 -3.40
CA VAL A 104 7.56 9.21 -4.07
C VAL A 104 7.66 9.66 -5.50
N SER A 105 7.39 8.78 -6.45
CA SER A 105 7.14 9.15 -7.83
C SER A 105 5.70 9.66 -7.96
N TYR A 106 5.50 10.87 -8.46
CA TYR A 106 4.20 11.52 -8.61
C TYR A 106 4.12 12.24 -9.95
N GLY A 107 3.35 11.69 -10.89
CA GLY A 107 3.41 12.16 -12.29
C GLY A 107 4.84 12.05 -12.83
N ASP A 108 5.37 13.13 -13.32
CA ASP A 108 6.76 13.24 -13.83
C ASP A 108 7.78 13.68 -12.76
N LYS A 109 7.35 13.81 -11.50
CA LYS A 109 8.18 14.31 -10.42
C LYS A 109 8.60 13.19 -9.47
N ASN A 110 9.77 13.33 -8.89
CA ASN A 110 10.19 12.58 -7.72
C ASN A 110 10.23 13.52 -6.52
N LEU A 111 9.54 13.13 -5.47
CA LEU A 111 9.40 13.91 -4.24
C LEU A 111 10.00 13.12 -3.08
N ILE A 112 10.52 13.83 -2.09
CA ILE A 112 10.89 13.23 -0.81
C ILE A 112 9.86 13.67 0.22
N LEU A 113 9.22 12.71 0.87
CA LEU A 113 8.39 12.96 2.03
C LEU A 113 9.17 12.66 3.31
N ASN A 114 9.06 13.55 4.27
CA ASN A 114 9.57 13.41 5.62
C ASN A 114 8.40 13.25 6.60
N GLU A 115 8.68 12.87 7.85
CA GLU A 115 7.65 12.73 8.87
C GLU A 115 6.81 14.00 9.00
N GLY A 116 5.50 13.87 9.00
CA GLY A 116 4.54 14.95 9.05
C GLY A 116 4.14 15.53 7.68
N ASP A 117 4.85 15.18 6.60
CA ASP A 117 4.47 15.62 5.26
C ASP A 117 3.20 14.90 4.80
N ARG A 118 2.42 15.61 3.99
CA ARG A 118 1.24 15.08 3.32
C ARG A 118 1.32 15.32 1.81
N LEU A 119 0.79 14.37 1.04
CA LEU A 119 0.72 14.45 -0.41
C LEU A 119 -0.69 14.06 -0.88
N PRO A 120 -1.54 15.02 -1.27
CA PRO A 120 -2.78 14.72 -1.98
C PRO A 120 -2.49 14.18 -3.38
N ILE A 121 -3.17 13.09 -3.74
CA ILE A 121 -3.03 12.40 -5.02
C ILE A 121 -4.37 12.41 -5.73
N SER A 122 -4.42 13.12 -6.86
CA SER A 122 -5.62 13.20 -7.69
C SER A 122 -5.79 11.96 -8.56
N PRO A 123 -7.03 11.61 -8.95
CA PRO A 123 -7.27 10.57 -9.94
C PRO A 123 -6.45 10.78 -11.21
N ASN A 124 -6.11 9.68 -11.85
CA ASN A 124 -5.32 9.60 -13.09
C ASN A 124 -3.86 10.08 -12.99
N VAL A 125 -3.35 10.39 -11.80
CA VAL A 125 -1.92 10.71 -11.61
C VAL A 125 -1.17 9.44 -11.22
N PRO A 126 -0.24 8.95 -12.08
CA PRO A 126 0.58 7.80 -11.75
C PRO A 126 1.50 8.10 -10.57
N HIS A 127 1.53 7.19 -9.61
CA HIS A 127 2.34 7.33 -8.40
C HIS A 127 2.81 5.99 -7.87
N GLY A 128 3.86 6.02 -7.11
CA GLY A 128 4.43 4.90 -6.38
C GLY A 128 5.42 5.44 -5.36
N PHE A 129 5.91 4.60 -4.46
CA PHE A 129 6.85 5.05 -3.44
C PHE A 129 7.86 3.97 -3.06
N ARG A 130 8.97 4.41 -2.47
CA ARG A 130 10.04 3.56 -1.98
C ARG A 130 10.51 4.04 -0.62
N GLY A 131 10.77 3.12 0.29
CA GLY A 131 11.34 3.41 1.60
C GLY A 131 12.79 3.87 1.51
N ILE A 132 13.09 4.98 2.17
CA ILE A 132 14.45 5.39 2.53
C ILE A 132 14.58 5.10 4.03
N GLY A 133 15.03 3.89 4.36
CA GLY A 133 14.78 3.29 5.66
C GLY A 133 13.34 2.77 5.80
N PRO A 134 13.02 2.07 6.91
CA PRO A 134 11.65 1.65 7.19
C PRO A 134 10.72 2.85 7.31
N SER A 135 9.55 2.77 6.68
CA SER A 135 8.64 3.91 6.61
C SER A 135 7.18 3.48 6.74
N LEU A 136 6.41 4.26 7.49
CA LEU A 136 4.98 4.04 7.73
C LEU A 136 4.19 5.27 7.31
N LEU A 137 3.26 5.10 6.38
CA LEU A 137 2.33 6.14 5.99
C LEU A 137 0.88 5.76 6.31
N LEU A 138 0.06 6.77 6.51
CA LEU A 138 -1.39 6.69 6.54
C LEU A 138 -1.93 7.11 5.17
N GLU A 139 -2.65 6.22 4.51
CA GLU A 139 -3.50 6.55 3.36
C GLU A 139 -4.89 6.91 3.86
N LEU A 140 -5.33 8.11 3.54
CA LEU A 140 -6.71 8.57 3.68
C LEU A 140 -7.29 8.73 2.28
N SER A 141 -8.38 8.05 1.99
CA SER A 141 -8.88 8.03 0.61
C SER A 141 -10.40 7.86 0.52
N MET A 142 -10.91 8.02 -0.69
CA MET A 142 -12.18 7.44 -1.09
C MET A 142 -12.12 5.91 -0.95
N PRO A 143 -13.25 5.20 -0.95
CA PRO A 143 -13.27 3.75 -0.79
C PRO A 143 -12.31 3.05 -1.75
N CYS A 144 -11.58 2.09 -1.21
CA CYS A 144 -10.67 1.27 -2.00
C CYS A 144 -11.47 0.26 -2.83
N GLN A 145 -11.23 0.29 -4.13
CA GLN A 145 -11.68 -0.71 -5.09
C GLN A 145 -10.44 -1.27 -5.78
N ILE A 146 -10.21 -2.55 -5.65
CA ILE A 146 -9.02 -3.20 -6.22
C ILE A 146 -8.97 -3.01 -7.74
N ASP A 147 -10.11 -3.06 -8.41
CA ASP A 147 -10.20 -2.90 -9.86
C ASP A 147 -10.00 -1.44 -10.33
N ASP A 148 -9.91 -0.47 -9.40
CA ASP A 148 -9.51 0.92 -9.68
C ASP A 148 -7.99 1.15 -9.52
N ASN A 149 -7.21 0.10 -9.34
CA ASN A 149 -5.75 0.15 -9.39
C ASN A 149 -5.28 -0.24 -10.80
N PHE A 150 -4.60 0.66 -11.48
CA PHE A 150 -4.04 0.45 -12.82
C PHE A 150 -2.52 0.46 -12.73
N PHE A 151 -1.92 -0.72 -12.60
CA PHE A 151 -0.47 -0.88 -12.45
C PHE A 151 0.25 -0.70 -13.78
N GLU A 152 1.41 -0.03 -13.77
CA GLU A 152 2.29 0.04 -14.94
C GLU A 152 2.97 -1.30 -15.22
N ASP A 153 3.29 -2.06 -14.17
CA ASP A 153 3.81 -3.43 -14.31
C ASP A 153 2.68 -4.40 -14.66
N THR A 154 2.61 -4.80 -15.91
CA THR A 154 1.56 -5.68 -16.44
C THR A 154 1.64 -7.13 -15.95
N ARG A 155 2.69 -7.52 -15.22
CA ARG A 155 2.83 -8.84 -14.60
C ARG A 155 1.97 -8.97 -13.33
N ILE A 156 1.55 -7.86 -12.74
CA ILE A 156 0.73 -7.86 -11.52
C ILE A 156 -0.64 -8.46 -11.82
N PRO A 157 -1.03 -9.58 -11.16
CA PRO A 157 -2.22 -10.36 -11.53
C PRO A 157 -3.51 -9.84 -10.88
N ILE A 158 -3.63 -8.54 -10.66
CA ILE A 158 -4.78 -7.88 -10.04
C ILE A 158 -4.90 -6.44 -10.56
N GLY A 159 -6.04 -5.82 -10.36
CA GLY A 159 -6.29 -4.44 -10.77
C GLY A 159 -7.09 -4.33 -12.07
N GLY A 160 -7.43 -3.10 -12.45
CA GLY A 160 -8.36 -2.82 -13.54
C GLY A 160 -7.85 -3.15 -14.94
N ASN A 161 -6.54 -3.27 -15.13
CA ASN A 161 -5.92 -3.65 -16.39
C ASN A 161 -5.52 -5.12 -16.47
N TYR A 162 -5.74 -5.89 -15.39
CA TYR A 162 -5.46 -7.33 -15.39
C TYR A 162 -6.51 -8.09 -16.21
N LYS A 163 -6.04 -8.87 -17.19
CA LYS A 163 -6.86 -9.77 -17.98
C LYS A 163 -6.58 -11.20 -17.51
N LYS A 164 -7.60 -11.87 -16.94
CA LYS A 164 -7.46 -13.28 -16.60
C LYS A 164 -7.09 -14.08 -17.85
N PRO A 165 -6.11 -15.01 -17.75
CA PRO A 165 -5.86 -15.97 -18.82
C PRO A 165 -7.16 -16.72 -19.15
N GLN A 166 -7.45 -16.88 -20.44
CA GLN A 166 -8.59 -17.68 -20.92
C GLN A 166 -8.32 -19.17 -20.70
#